data_312c3eb5612c4216aec7be2ca328556a
#
_entry.id   312c3eb5612c4216aec7be2ca328556a
#
_cell.length_a   1.000
_cell.length_b   1.000
_cell.length_c   1.000
_cell.angle_alpha   90.00
_cell.angle_beta   90.00
_cell.angle_gamma   90.00
#
_symmetry.space_group_name_H-M   'P 1'
#
loop_
_entity.id
_entity.type
_entity.pdbx_description
1 polymer ?
#
loop_
_entity_poly.entity_id
_entity_poly.type
_entity_poly.pdbx_seq_one_letter_code
_entity_poly.pdbx_strand_id
1 'polypeptide(L)'
;MISRRLLLQTMAGGAAFVTGVSSGTAGEARIGQLIEQAKALPGVAQRIDFISRALRGTRYRGYTLIGGPTQAEKFAVRDDGFDCVTFCETVLAAANAHDLAEFETHLRLIRYHNGVVDWRARNHYFFEWSQHNIDNKTCRPVAMDGAVELQKTVYWHRELGRRRFDMSVIPRATLLANKAQLASGDIIGFVTQRPNLDYFHVGFVAFEKGELLLRHAALSRNRVLDERMDRFLAANRVRYVTLLRAQEAKAG
;
A
#
# COMPACT_ATOMS: atom_id res chain seq x y z
N MET A 1 42.09 28.01 -34.02
CA MET A 1 43.13 28.99 -33.61
C MET A 1 42.74 29.61 -32.29
N ILE A 2 43.63 29.52 -31.28
CA ILE A 2 43.88 30.48 -30.19
C ILE A 2 42.75 30.60 -29.15
N SER A 3 42.93 30.54 -27.83
CA SER A 3 44.06 30.35 -26.91
C SER A 3 43.52 30.33 -25.48
N ARG A 4 44.14 29.52 -24.68
CA ARG A 4 44.15 29.43 -23.22
C ARG A 4 44.17 30.81 -22.52
N ARG A 5 43.54 30.90 -21.33
CA ARG A 5 44.22 31.40 -20.12
C ARG A 5 43.60 30.91 -18.84
N LEU A 6 44.43 30.27 -18.06
CA LEU A 6 44.35 29.90 -16.65
C LEU A 6 44.25 31.15 -15.77
N LEU A 7 43.44 31.14 -14.74
CA LEU A 7 43.72 31.96 -13.53
C LEU A 7 43.31 31.14 -12.29
N LEU A 8 44.35 30.69 -11.60
CA LEU A 8 44.29 30.22 -10.21
C LEU A 8 44.04 31.45 -9.30
N GLN A 9 43.06 31.38 -8.42
CA GLN A 9 43.07 32.10 -7.16
C GLN A 9 42.66 31.19 -6.03
N THR A 10 43.64 30.91 -5.17
CA THR A 10 43.54 30.35 -3.82
C THR A 10 42.91 31.37 -2.89
N MET A 11 41.86 30.98 -2.18
CA MET A 11 41.47 31.60 -0.93
C MET A 11 41.06 30.56 0.08
N ALA A 12 41.61 30.65 1.25
CA ALA A 12 41.49 29.74 2.37
C ALA A 12 40.21 29.96 3.19
N GLY A 13 39.74 28.88 3.82
CA GLY A 13 39.20 28.92 5.19
C GLY A 13 37.73 29.24 5.33
N GLY A 14 36.94 28.23 5.71
CA GLY A 14 35.62 28.40 6.31
C GLY A 14 34.87 27.07 6.28
N ALA A 15 35.15 26.22 7.29
CA ALA A 15 34.30 25.04 7.51
C ALA A 15 32.95 25.50 8.05
N ALA A 16 31.98 25.73 7.18
CA ALA A 16 30.59 25.83 7.56
C ALA A 16 30.06 24.40 7.72
N PHE A 17 29.75 23.99 8.93
CA PHE A 17 28.89 22.84 9.20
C PHE A 17 27.52 23.16 8.62
N VAL A 18 27.28 22.71 7.39
CA VAL A 18 25.92 22.63 6.81
C VAL A 18 25.29 21.43 7.50
N THR A 19 24.47 21.68 8.51
CA THR A 19 23.46 20.72 8.95
C THR A 19 22.59 20.44 7.74
N GLY A 20 22.77 19.25 7.18
CA GLY A 20 21.99 18.78 6.04
C GLY A 20 20.53 18.66 6.47
N VAL A 21 19.76 19.71 6.21
CA VAL A 21 18.31 19.58 6.09
C VAL A 21 18.09 18.75 4.83
N SER A 22 17.78 17.47 5.00
CA SER A 22 17.28 16.63 3.92
C SER A 22 16.08 17.37 3.32
N SER A 23 16.23 17.86 2.09
CA SER A 23 15.11 18.42 1.34
C SER A 23 14.22 17.25 0.92
N GLY A 24 13.31 16.87 1.81
CA GLY A 24 12.25 15.92 1.51
C GLY A 24 11.51 16.38 0.26
N THR A 25 11.12 15.44 -0.59
CA THR A 25 10.28 15.75 -1.75
C THR A 25 8.94 16.32 -1.27
N ALA A 26 8.22 17.06 -2.13
CA ALA A 26 6.89 17.60 -1.77
C ALA A 26 5.94 16.49 -1.28
N GLY A 27 6.14 15.24 -1.74
CA GLY A 27 5.43 14.05 -1.35
C GLY A 27 5.66 13.63 0.10
N GLU A 28 6.90 13.65 0.53
CA GLU A 28 7.26 13.33 1.92
C GLU A 28 6.67 14.36 2.89
N ALA A 29 6.62 15.63 2.50
CA ALA A 29 6.03 16.68 3.32
C ALA A 29 4.53 16.46 3.60
N ARG A 30 3.74 16.03 2.59
CA ARG A 30 2.31 15.74 2.76
C ARG A 30 2.08 14.52 3.65
N ILE A 31 2.82 13.43 3.42
CA ILE A 31 2.72 12.22 4.25
C ILE A 31 3.09 12.54 5.70
N GLY A 32 4.18 13.29 5.94
CA GLY A 32 4.59 13.71 7.28
C GLY A 32 3.50 14.52 8.00
N GLN A 33 2.84 15.45 7.30
CA GLN A 33 1.71 16.20 7.87
C GLN A 33 0.52 15.29 8.24
N LEU A 34 0.22 14.29 7.41
CA LEU A 34 -0.87 13.34 7.69
C LEU A 34 -0.54 12.44 8.88
N ILE A 35 0.71 11.99 9.01
CA ILE A 35 1.18 11.23 10.17
C ILE A 35 1.01 12.08 11.43
N GLU A 36 1.49 13.32 11.42
CA GLU A 36 1.40 14.22 12.57
C GLU A 36 -0.05 14.43 13.03
N GLN A 37 -0.95 14.68 12.09
CA GLN A 37 -2.37 14.86 12.39
C GLN A 37 -3.05 13.57 12.88
N ALA A 38 -2.60 12.40 12.41
CA ALA A 38 -3.16 11.12 12.77
C ALA A 38 -2.72 10.63 14.16
N LYS A 39 -1.60 11.11 14.70
CA LYS A 39 -1.06 10.69 16.02
C LYS A 39 -2.06 10.82 17.16
N ALA A 40 -2.93 11.82 17.13
CA ALA A 40 -3.95 12.04 18.16
C ALA A 40 -5.07 10.98 18.15
N LEU A 41 -5.16 10.16 17.11
CA LEU A 41 -6.19 9.14 16.97
C LEU A 41 -5.78 7.85 17.69
N PRO A 42 -6.66 7.26 18.51
CA PRO A 42 -6.27 6.24 19.49
C PRO A 42 -5.96 4.86 18.88
N GLY A 43 -6.30 4.61 17.62
CA GLY A 43 -6.12 3.28 17.04
C GLY A 43 -5.74 3.30 15.57
N VAL A 44 -4.98 2.28 15.12
CA VAL A 44 -4.51 2.16 13.72
C VAL A 44 -5.67 2.22 12.72
N ALA A 45 -6.81 1.62 13.01
CA ALA A 45 -7.99 1.66 12.15
C ALA A 45 -8.52 3.10 11.93
N GLN A 46 -8.53 3.93 12.98
CA GLN A 46 -8.94 5.33 12.90
C GLN A 46 -7.91 6.16 12.13
N ARG A 47 -6.62 5.89 12.34
CA ARG A 47 -5.54 6.52 11.56
C ARG A 47 -5.62 6.15 10.09
N ILE A 48 -5.89 4.89 9.76
CA ILE A 48 -6.12 4.45 8.38
C ILE A 48 -7.32 5.18 7.76
N ASP A 49 -8.46 5.25 8.45
CA ASP A 49 -9.64 5.96 7.92
C ASP A 49 -9.34 7.44 7.68
N PHE A 50 -8.68 8.10 8.62
CA PHE A 50 -8.30 9.51 8.51
C PHE A 50 -7.37 9.74 7.33
N ILE A 51 -6.22 9.04 7.27
CA ILE A 51 -5.20 9.23 6.24
C ILE A 51 -5.76 8.88 4.85
N SER A 52 -6.43 7.73 4.73
CA SER A 52 -7.02 7.31 3.45
C SER A 52 -8.09 8.27 2.95
N ARG A 53 -8.88 8.88 3.86
CA ARG A 53 -9.88 9.91 3.55
C ARG A 53 -9.21 11.19 3.05
N ALA A 54 -8.13 11.63 3.69
CA ALA A 54 -7.37 12.82 3.31
C ALA A 54 -6.67 12.68 1.93
N LEU A 55 -6.41 11.44 1.51
CA LEU A 55 -5.84 11.13 0.20
C LEU A 55 -6.88 11.00 -0.93
N ARG A 56 -8.20 11.15 -0.66
CA ARG A 56 -9.22 11.17 -1.72
C ARG A 56 -8.94 12.30 -2.72
N GLY A 57 -9.18 12.02 -3.99
CA GLY A 57 -8.87 12.94 -5.10
C GLY A 57 -7.44 12.81 -5.65
N THR A 58 -6.51 12.20 -4.93
CA THR A 58 -5.16 11.91 -5.44
C THR A 58 -5.25 11.04 -6.69
N ARG A 59 -4.44 11.33 -7.71
CA ARG A 59 -4.50 10.65 -9.02
C ARG A 59 -4.22 9.16 -8.92
N TYR A 60 -4.86 8.37 -9.78
CA TYR A 60 -4.40 7.02 -10.05
C TYR A 60 -3.11 7.07 -10.87
N ARG A 61 -2.10 6.33 -10.44
CA ARG A 61 -0.85 6.12 -11.19
C ARG A 61 -0.44 4.66 -11.05
N GLY A 62 -0.46 3.93 -12.15
CA GLY A 62 0.16 2.60 -12.23
C GLY A 62 1.65 2.69 -12.51
N TYR A 63 2.35 1.57 -12.26
CA TYR A 63 3.79 1.40 -12.58
C TYR A 63 4.69 2.45 -11.91
N THR A 64 4.39 2.81 -10.67
CA THR A 64 5.15 3.81 -9.90
C THR A 64 6.38 3.23 -9.20
N LEU A 65 6.47 1.90 -9.07
CA LEU A 65 7.61 1.21 -8.49
C LEU A 65 8.71 1.05 -9.54
N ILE A 66 9.96 1.27 -9.14
CA ILE A 66 11.12 1.32 -10.02
C ILE A 66 11.98 0.11 -9.73
N GLY A 67 12.11 -0.77 -10.70
CA GLY A 67 12.90 -1.98 -10.62
C GLY A 67 12.35 -3.09 -11.51
N GLY A 68 13.18 -4.10 -11.76
CA GLY A 68 12.83 -5.22 -12.61
C GLY A 68 13.84 -6.34 -12.53
N PRO A 69 13.65 -7.45 -13.24
CA PRO A 69 14.58 -8.58 -13.23
C PRO A 69 16.02 -8.22 -13.63
N THR A 70 16.17 -7.18 -14.47
CA THR A 70 17.45 -6.69 -14.99
C THR A 70 17.72 -5.24 -14.60
N GLN A 71 16.84 -4.61 -13.86
CA GLN A 71 16.96 -3.24 -13.38
C GLN A 71 16.98 -3.23 -11.85
N ALA A 72 17.94 -2.55 -11.26
CA ALA A 72 18.02 -2.42 -9.80
C ALA A 72 16.74 -1.81 -9.23
N GLU A 73 16.23 -2.41 -8.18
CA GLU A 73 15.07 -1.90 -7.43
C GLU A 73 15.46 -0.60 -6.73
N LYS A 74 14.55 0.38 -6.76
CA LYS A 74 14.69 1.63 -6.01
C LYS A 74 13.48 1.77 -5.10
N PHE A 75 13.75 2.04 -3.82
CA PHE A 75 12.70 2.39 -2.88
C PHE A 75 12.08 3.73 -3.30
N ALA A 76 10.78 3.73 -3.51
CA ALA A 76 10.04 4.90 -3.96
C ALA A 76 8.93 5.23 -2.96
N VAL A 77 8.92 6.48 -2.51
CA VAL A 77 7.84 7.11 -1.74
C VAL A 77 7.12 8.11 -2.65
N ARG A 78 5.80 8.04 -2.71
CA ARG A 78 4.96 8.96 -3.51
C ARG A 78 3.68 9.29 -2.77
N ASP A 79 3.19 10.51 -3.00
CA ASP A 79 1.89 10.98 -2.52
C ASP A 79 1.06 11.66 -3.63
N ASP A 80 1.66 11.82 -4.83
CA ASP A 80 1.06 12.48 -5.98
C ASP A 80 0.25 11.53 -6.87
N GLY A 81 0.31 10.22 -6.59
CA GLY A 81 -0.45 9.22 -7.31
C GLY A 81 -0.18 7.80 -6.86
N PHE A 82 -1.22 6.98 -6.89
CA PHE A 82 -1.21 5.59 -6.42
C PHE A 82 -1.90 4.66 -7.42
N ASP A 83 -1.44 3.42 -7.49
CA ASP A 83 -2.29 2.30 -7.84
C ASP A 83 -2.99 1.75 -6.58
N CYS A 84 -3.79 0.69 -6.75
CA CYS A 84 -4.57 0.16 -5.65
C CYS A 84 -3.71 -0.44 -4.52
N VAL A 85 -2.57 -1.04 -4.85
CA VAL A 85 -1.66 -1.65 -3.87
C VAL A 85 -0.84 -0.59 -3.17
N THR A 86 -0.17 0.29 -3.93
CA THR A 86 0.67 1.36 -3.36
C THR A 86 -0.12 2.34 -2.51
N PHE A 87 -1.43 2.55 -2.80
CA PHE A 87 -2.34 3.28 -1.93
C PHE A 87 -2.48 2.60 -0.55
N CYS A 88 -2.77 1.28 -0.55
CA CYS A 88 -2.91 0.53 0.70
C CYS A 88 -1.59 0.49 1.49
N GLU A 89 -0.46 0.27 0.81
CA GLU A 89 0.86 0.26 1.45
C GLU A 89 1.19 1.58 2.13
N THR A 90 1.00 2.69 1.41
CA THR A 90 1.30 4.03 1.93
C THR A 90 0.42 4.39 3.13
N VAL A 91 -0.89 4.13 3.05
CA VAL A 91 -1.81 4.41 4.15
C VAL A 91 -1.51 3.54 5.37
N LEU A 92 -1.25 2.24 5.17
CA LEU A 92 -0.95 1.30 6.25
C LEU A 92 0.36 1.66 6.95
N ALA A 93 1.40 2.01 6.19
CA ALA A 93 2.68 2.45 6.72
C ALA A 93 2.54 3.76 7.53
N ALA A 94 1.86 4.76 6.96
CA ALA A 94 1.66 6.05 7.61
C ALA A 94 0.81 5.96 8.88
N ALA A 95 -0.18 5.05 8.90
CA ALA A 95 -1.02 4.83 10.07
C ALA A 95 -0.28 4.16 11.25
N ASN A 96 0.83 3.49 10.98
CA ASN A 96 1.68 2.85 12.00
C ASN A 96 2.92 3.67 12.38
N ALA A 97 3.14 4.82 11.76
CA ALA A 97 4.33 5.64 11.95
C ALA A 97 4.07 6.85 12.87
N HIS A 98 5.10 7.27 13.57
CA HIS A 98 5.11 8.52 14.35
C HIS A 98 5.87 9.65 13.65
N ASP A 99 6.70 9.31 12.66
CA ASP A 99 7.44 10.25 11.82
C ASP A 99 7.74 9.64 10.43
N LEU A 100 8.46 10.39 9.59
CA LEU A 100 8.81 9.95 8.24
C LEU A 100 9.83 8.80 8.22
N ALA A 101 10.72 8.70 9.20
CA ALA A 101 11.71 7.63 9.24
C ALA A 101 11.06 6.29 9.58
N GLU A 102 10.13 6.29 10.55
CA GLU A 102 9.31 5.13 10.85
C GLU A 102 8.39 4.76 9.68
N PHE A 103 7.78 5.76 9.04
CA PHE A 103 6.96 5.54 7.85
C PHE A 103 7.74 4.81 6.75
N GLU A 104 8.95 5.25 6.41
CA GLU A 104 9.77 4.58 5.41
C GLU A 104 10.14 3.15 5.84
N THR A 105 10.43 2.95 7.11
CA THR A 105 10.73 1.63 7.67
C THR A 105 9.52 0.70 7.53
N HIS A 106 8.34 1.15 7.94
CA HIS A 106 7.10 0.38 7.78
C HIS A 106 6.77 0.11 6.31
N LEU A 107 6.95 1.10 5.43
CA LEU A 107 6.68 0.94 4.01
C LEU A 107 7.60 -0.11 3.35
N ARG A 108 8.88 -0.16 3.76
CA ARG A 108 9.81 -1.21 3.32
C ARG A 108 9.37 -2.59 3.80
N LEU A 109 9.02 -2.71 5.08
CA LEU A 109 8.56 -3.97 5.66
C LEU A 109 7.25 -4.47 5.05
N ILE A 110 6.33 -3.58 4.70
CA ILE A 110 5.06 -3.90 4.05
C ILE A 110 5.27 -4.36 2.61
N ARG A 111 6.12 -3.67 1.87
CA ARG A 111 6.31 -3.86 0.42
C ARG A 111 7.27 -4.98 0.07
N TYR A 112 8.31 -5.16 0.88
CA TYR A 112 9.40 -6.09 0.58
C TYR A 112 9.56 -7.13 1.68
N HIS A 113 9.89 -8.34 1.29
CA HIS A 113 10.21 -9.43 2.21
C HIS A 113 11.40 -9.00 3.10
N ASN A 114 11.20 -9.05 4.41
CA ASN A 114 12.18 -8.58 5.42
C ASN A 114 12.69 -7.13 5.20
N GLY A 115 11.94 -6.28 4.50
CA GLY A 115 12.31 -4.89 4.22
C GLY A 115 13.47 -4.71 3.23
N VAL A 116 13.92 -5.79 2.57
CA VAL A 116 15.04 -5.78 1.63
C VAL A 116 14.60 -5.17 0.30
N VAL A 117 15.18 -4.01 -0.06
CA VAL A 117 14.86 -3.32 -1.31
C VAL A 117 15.52 -4.04 -2.48
N ASP A 118 14.83 -5.03 -3.00
CA ASP A 118 15.22 -5.84 -4.15
C ASP A 118 13.98 -6.28 -4.91
N TRP A 119 14.04 -6.33 -6.25
CA TRP A 119 12.90 -6.72 -7.06
C TRP A 119 12.39 -8.14 -6.73
N ARG A 120 13.29 -9.09 -6.42
CA ARG A 120 12.91 -10.46 -6.04
C ARG A 120 12.31 -10.55 -4.64
N ALA A 121 12.63 -9.59 -3.76
CA ALA A 121 12.06 -9.48 -2.43
C ALA A 121 10.75 -8.70 -2.40
N ARG A 122 10.37 -8.00 -3.48
CA ARG A 122 9.08 -7.29 -3.56
C ARG A 122 7.92 -8.28 -3.58
N ASN A 123 6.88 -8.00 -2.84
CA ASN A 123 5.64 -8.78 -2.83
C ASN A 123 4.88 -8.56 -4.14
N HIS A 124 5.09 -9.43 -5.14
CA HIS A 124 4.52 -9.27 -6.48
C HIS A 124 3.05 -9.68 -6.59
N TYR A 125 2.61 -10.58 -5.72
CA TYR A 125 1.24 -11.04 -5.64
C TYR A 125 0.60 -10.54 -4.35
N PHE A 126 -0.67 -10.15 -4.40
CA PHE A 126 -1.35 -9.65 -3.21
C PHE A 126 -1.55 -10.74 -2.16
N PHE A 127 -1.62 -12.01 -2.56
CA PHE A 127 -1.62 -13.13 -1.62
C PHE A 127 -0.30 -13.17 -0.81
N GLU A 128 0.86 -13.13 -1.49
CA GLU A 128 2.17 -13.10 -0.82
C GLU A 128 2.30 -11.85 0.05
N TRP A 129 1.86 -10.70 -0.44
CA TRP A 129 1.78 -9.46 0.33
C TRP A 129 0.96 -9.65 1.61
N SER A 130 -0.20 -10.30 1.50
CA SER A 130 -1.08 -10.57 2.65
C SER A 130 -0.43 -11.48 3.68
N GLN A 131 0.14 -12.62 3.24
CA GLN A 131 0.81 -13.56 4.13
C GLN A 131 2.01 -12.91 4.84
N HIS A 132 2.85 -12.20 4.08
CA HIS A 132 4.00 -11.48 4.64
C HIS A 132 3.57 -10.47 5.71
N ASN A 133 2.51 -9.70 5.45
CA ASN A 133 2.01 -8.71 6.41
C ASN A 133 1.25 -9.33 7.61
N ILE A 134 0.80 -10.57 7.51
CA ILE A 134 0.33 -11.37 8.64
C ILE A 134 1.52 -11.88 9.48
N ASP A 135 2.54 -12.43 8.83
CA ASP A 135 3.71 -13.00 9.50
C ASP A 135 4.49 -11.96 10.30
N ASN A 136 4.67 -10.77 9.73
CA ASN A 136 5.35 -9.65 10.39
C ASN A 136 4.45 -8.87 11.38
N LYS A 137 3.19 -9.32 11.60
CA LYS A 137 2.23 -8.73 12.55
C LYS A 137 1.73 -7.32 12.19
N THR A 138 1.89 -6.89 10.96
CA THR A 138 1.28 -5.63 10.46
C THR A 138 -0.23 -5.77 10.29
N CYS A 139 -0.68 -6.97 9.91
CA CYS A 139 -2.09 -7.30 9.73
C CYS A 139 -2.44 -8.65 10.38
N ARG A 140 -3.74 -8.88 10.55
CA ARG A 140 -4.31 -10.21 10.83
C ARG A 140 -5.46 -10.51 9.88
N PRO A 141 -5.74 -11.77 9.55
CA PRO A 141 -6.92 -12.10 8.77
C PRO A 141 -8.19 -11.77 9.55
N VAL A 142 -9.23 -11.40 8.82
CA VAL A 142 -10.62 -11.31 9.34
C VAL A 142 -11.36 -12.52 8.80
N ALA A 143 -11.56 -13.51 9.66
CA ALA A 143 -12.32 -14.70 9.32
C ALA A 143 -13.83 -14.40 9.36
N MET A 144 -14.59 -15.06 8.50
CA MET A 144 -16.06 -15.06 8.52
C MET A 144 -16.57 -16.50 8.38
N ASP A 145 -17.62 -16.83 9.12
CA ASP A 145 -18.30 -18.11 8.95
C ASP A 145 -18.81 -18.24 7.51
N GLY A 146 -18.56 -19.38 6.89
CA GLY A 146 -18.87 -19.61 5.47
C GLY A 146 -17.75 -19.18 4.50
N ALA A 147 -16.55 -18.88 5.00
CA ALA A 147 -15.35 -18.82 4.15
C ALA A 147 -15.10 -20.20 3.53
N VAL A 148 -14.51 -20.21 2.35
CA VAL A 148 -14.21 -21.42 1.58
C VAL A 148 -12.75 -21.45 1.14
N GLU A 149 -12.20 -22.64 0.98
CA GLU A 149 -10.84 -22.79 0.46
C GLU A 149 -10.84 -22.73 -1.06
N LEU A 150 -9.95 -21.91 -1.60
CA LEU A 150 -9.71 -21.73 -3.02
C LEU A 150 -8.24 -21.94 -3.33
N GLN A 151 -7.97 -22.84 -4.28
CA GLN A 151 -6.62 -23.03 -4.77
C GLN A 151 -6.41 -22.28 -6.07
N LYS A 152 -5.29 -21.57 -6.19
CA LYS A 152 -4.96 -20.83 -7.39
C LYS A 152 -3.49 -21.00 -7.76
N THR A 153 -3.23 -21.29 -9.05
CA THR A 153 -1.87 -21.27 -9.60
C THR A 153 -1.71 -20.03 -10.46
N VAL A 154 -0.66 -19.26 -10.18
CA VAL A 154 -0.38 -18.01 -10.87
C VAL A 154 1.02 -18.06 -11.50
N TYR A 155 1.19 -17.31 -12.58
CA TYR A 155 2.46 -17.17 -13.29
C TYR A 155 2.50 -15.81 -13.97
N TRP A 156 3.09 -14.84 -13.30
CA TRP A 156 3.18 -13.48 -13.82
C TRP A 156 4.48 -13.24 -14.59
N HIS A 157 5.60 -13.73 -14.07
CA HIS A 157 6.91 -13.52 -14.67
C HIS A 157 7.81 -14.76 -14.50
N ARG A 158 8.62 -15.06 -15.53
CA ARG A 158 9.48 -16.26 -15.52
C ARG A 158 10.45 -16.32 -14.35
N GLU A 159 11.00 -15.17 -13.93
CA GLU A 159 11.96 -15.08 -12.82
C GLU A 159 11.31 -15.40 -11.45
N LEU A 160 10.01 -15.22 -11.34
CA LEU A 160 9.24 -15.55 -10.14
C LEU A 160 8.74 -16.99 -10.15
N GLY A 161 8.73 -17.63 -11.32
CA GLY A 161 8.23 -18.99 -11.49
C GLY A 161 6.71 -19.10 -11.31
N ARG A 162 6.24 -20.34 -11.26
CA ARG A 162 4.85 -20.65 -10.90
C ARG A 162 4.70 -20.61 -9.40
N ARG A 163 3.61 -20.00 -8.93
CA ARG A 163 3.21 -19.98 -7.52
C ARG A 163 1.85 -20.65 -7.35
N ARG A 164 1.71 -21.50 -6.35
CA ARG A 164 0.45 -22.10 -5.94
C ARG A 164 0.04 -21.49 -4.61
N PHE A 165 -1.15 -20.97 -4.55
CA PHE A 165 -1.74 -20.35 -3.38
C PHE A 165 -2.97 -21.15 -2.93
N ASP A 166 -2.99 -21.51 -1.66
CA ASP A 166 -4.15 -22.07 -0.97
C ASP A 166 -4.73 -20.92 -0.13
N MET A 167 -5.92 -20.45 -0.50
CA MET A 167 -6.49 -19.19 -0.05
C MET A 167 -7.81 -19.45 0.67
N SER A 168 -7.94 -18.99 1.91
CA SER A 168 -9.25 -18.91 2.56
C SER A 168 -9.95 -17.63 2.08
N VAL A 169 -11.06 -17.76 1.39
CA VAL A 169 -11.76 -16.66 0.75
C VAL A 169 -13.22 -16.57 1.18
N ILE A 170 -13.75 -15.36 1.25
CA ILE A 170 -15.10 -15.07 1.69
C ILE A 170 -15.99 -14.90 0.46
N PRO A 171 -17.06 -15.71 0.29
CA PRO A 171 -18.04 -15.51 -0.76
C PRO A 171 -18.71 -14.13 -0.64
N ARG A 172 -19.00 -13.51 -1.79
CA ARG A 172 -19.70 -12.20 -1.84
C ARG A 172 -20.98 -12.16 -1.00
N ALA A 173 -21.78 -13.22 -1.05
CA ALA A 173 -23.02 -13.29 -0.28
C ALA A 173 -22.74 -13.27 1.23
N THR A 174 -21.74 -14.04 1.68
CA THR A 174 -21.27 -14.09 3.07
C THR A 174 -20.78 -12.72 3.53
N LEU A 175 -19.96 -12.03 2.73
CA LEU A 175 -19.48 -10.67 3.04
C LEU A 175 -20.66 -9.71 3.29
N LEU A 176 -21.65 -9.69 2.39
CA LEU A 176 -22.79 -8.77 2.46
C LEU A 176 -23.74 -9.12 3.62
N ALA A 177 -23.90 -10.39 3.95
CA ALA A 177 -24.71 -10.83 5.10
C ALA A 177 -24.04 -10.47 6.43
N ASN A 178 -22.72 -10.46 6.50
CA ASN A 178 -21.94 -10.24 7.72
C ASN A 178 -21.25 -8.86 7.77
N LYS A 179 -21.76 -7.86 7.07
CA LYS A 179 -21.17 -6.52 7.01
C LYS A 179 -20.94 -5.86 8.38
N ALA A 180 -21.65 -6.27 9.41
CA ALA A 180 -21.48 -5.79 10.80
C ALA A 180 -20.14 -6.23 11.42
N GLN A 181 -19.46 -7.24 10.87
CA GLN A 181 -18.13 -7.66 11.30
C GLN A 181 -16.99 -6.84 10.68
N LEU A 182 -17.30 -6.02 9.65
CA LEU A 182 -16.36 -5.14 8.96
C LEU A 182 -16.13 -3.88 9.81
N ALA A 183 -14.92 -3.36 9.74
CA ALA A 183 -14.54 -2.08 10.32
C ALA A 183 -13.94 -1.14 9.25
N SER A 184 -14.12 0.18 9.43
CA SER A 184 -13.34 1.14 8.65
C SER A 184 -11.85 0.88 8.86
N GLY A 185 -11.09 0.87 7.77
CA GLY A 185 -9.66 0.55 7.79
C GLY A 185 -9.33 -0.94 7.55
N ASP A 186 -10.33 -1.84 7.49
CA ASP A 186 -10.07 -3.20 7.01
C ASP A 186 -9.62 -3.15 5.54
N ILE A 187 -8.58 -3.92 5.21
CA ILE A 187 -8.08 -4.05 3.84
C ILE A 187 -8.87 -5.18 3.17
N ILE A 188 -9.45 -4.88 2.01
CA ILE A 188 -10.21 -5.85 1.23
C ILE A 188 -9.52 -6.14 -0.10
N GLY A 189 -9.25 -7.41 -0.37
CA GLY A 189 -8.73 -7.91 -1.64
C GLY A 189 -9.82 -8.60 -2.45
N PHE A 190 -9.89 -8.31 -3.75
CA PHE A 190 -10.90 -8.87 -4.66
C PHE A 190 -10.26 -9.94 -5.54
N VAL A 191 -10.57 -11.20 -5.27
CA VAL A 191 -10.02 -12.37 -5.96
C VAL A 191 -10.51 -12.42 -7.41
N THR A 192 -9.60 -12.60 -8.36
CA THR A 192 -9.94 -12.66 -9.78
C THR A 192 -10.15 -14.10 -10.27
N GLN A 193 -10.99 -14.25 -11.30
CA GLN A 193 -11.12 -15.50 -12.06
C GLN A 193 -10.10 -15.58 -13.22
N ARG A 194 -9.35 -14.52 -13.50
CA ARG A 194 -8.34 -14.51 -14.57
C ARG A 194 -7.20 -15.47 -14.23
N PRO A 195 -6.69 -16.23 -15.22
CA PRO A 195 -5.49 -17.02 -15.03
C PRO A 195 -4.29 -16.09 -14.76
N ASN A 196 -3.26 -16.62 -14.10
CA ASN A 196 -1.99 -15.95 -13.83
C ASN A 196 -2.05 -14.70 -12.94
N LEU A 197 -3.20 -14.42 -12.33
CA LEU A 197 -3.38 -13.32 -11.39
C LEU A 197 -4.20 -13.82 -10.19
N ASP A 198 -3.80 -13.43 -8.98
CA ASP A 198 -4.49 -13.78 -7.75
C ASP A 198 -5.65 -12.82 -7.43
N TYR A 199 -5.37 -11.52 -7.36
CA TYR A 199 -6.36 -10.46 -7.13
C TYR A 199 -6.33 -9.46 -8.28
N PHE A 200 -7.48 -8.86 -8.59
CA PHE A 200 -7.54 -7.82 -9.60
C PHE A 200 -7.60 -6.41 -9.00
N HIS A 201 -7.92 -6.31 -7.71
CA HIS A 201 -8.05 -5.03 -7.02
C HIS A 201 -7.99 -5.17 -5.51
N VAL A 202 -7.60 -4.08 -4.83
CA VAL A 202 -7.55 -3.95 -3.38
C VAL A 202 -7.96 -2.54 -2.95
N GLY A 203 -8.37 -2.40 -1.68
CA GLY A 203 -8.72 -1.12 -1.08
C GLY A 203 -9.05 -1.25 0.39
N PHE A 204 -9.59 -0.19 0.97
CA PHE A 204 -10.06 -0.18 2.36
C PHE A 204 -11.58 -0.23 2.43
N VAL A 205 -12.08 -0.96 3.40
CA VAL A 205 -13.46 -0.82 3.88
C VAL A 205 -13.58 0.55 4.54
N ALA A 206 -14.65 1.26 4.24
CA ALA A 206 -15.01 2.50 4.90
C ALA A 206 -16.51 2.55 5.18
N PHE A 207 -16.89 3.24 6.24
CA PHE A 207 -18.29 3.52 6.54
C PHE A 207 -18.51 5.03 6.56
N GLU A 208 -19.53 5.49 5.85
CA GLU A 208 -19.97 6.89 5.89
C GLU A 208 -21.50 6.95 5.94
N LYS A 209 -22.06 7.61 6.96
CA LYS A 209 -23.50 7.71 7.19
C LYS A 209 -24.25 6.35 7.18
N GLY A 210 -23.56 5.30 7.68
CA GLY A 210 -24.09 3.93 7.71
C GLY A 210 -23.97 3.16 6.40
N GLU A 211 -23.46 3.76 5.34
CA GLU A 211 -23.20 3.07 4.08
C GLU A 211 -21.84 2.38 4.08
N LEU A 212 -21.81 1.15 3.58
CA LEU A 212 -20.57 0.38 3.36
C LEU A 212 -19.93 0.80 2.03
N LEU A 213 -18.73 1.36 2.11
CA LEU A 213 -17.97 1.89 1.00
C LEU A 213 -16.66 1.12 0.79
N LEU A 214 -16.17 1.14 -0.43
CA LEU A 214 -14.81 0.80 -0.81
C LEU A 214 -14.05 2.12 -1.05
N ARG A 215 -13.00 2.35 -0.26
CA ARG A 215 -12.05 3.44 -0.49
C ARG A 215 -10.82 2.91 -1.21
N HIS A 216 -10.58 3.36 -2.43
CA HIS A 216 -9.56 2.78 -3.28
C HIS A 216 -9.00 3.76 -4.32
N ALA A 217 -7.79 3.47 -4.84
CA ALA A 217 -7.29 4.12 -6.03
C ALA A 217 -7.91 3.44 -7.28
N ALA A 218 -8.84 4.11 -7.93
CA ALA A 218 -9.62 3.58 -9.03
C ALA A 218 -9.05 3.99 -10.39
N LEU A 219 -8.57 3.03 -11.19
CA LEU A 219 -8.11 3.27 -12.56
C LEU A 219 -9.23 3.88 -13.42
N SER A 220 -10.45 3.35 -13.34
CA SER A 220 -11.61 3.81 -14.12
C SER A 220 -12.04 5.26 -13.83
N ARG A 221 -11.67 5.79 -12.68
CA ARG A 221 -11.96 7.16 -12.23
C ARG A 221 -10.72 8.03 -12.16
N ASN A 222 -9.55 7.47 -12.46
CA ASN A 222 -8.25 8.11 -12.43
C ASN A 222 -7.90 8.81 -11.10
N ARG A 223 -8.43 8.32 -9.97
CA ARG A 223 -8.20 8.89 -8.64
C ARG A 223 -8.57 7.96 -7.49
N VAL A 224 -8.12 8.32 -6.30
CA VAL A 224 -8.61 7.76 -5.03
C VAL A 224 -10.01 8.29 -4.74
N LEU A 225 -10.95 7.41 -4.43
CA LEU A 225 -12.34 7.78 -4.14
C LEU A 225 -13.03 6.73 -3.26
N ASP A 226 -14.19 7.09 -2.78
CA ASP A 226 -15.13 6.18 -2.15
C ASP A 226 -16.20 5.74 -3.16
N GLU A 227 -16.45 4.43 -3.24
CA GLU A 227 -17.49 3.83 -4.07
C GLU A 227 -18.35 2.90 -3.21
N ARG A 228 -19.65 2.82 -3.45
CA ARG A 228 -20.51 1.86 -2.74
C ARG A 228 -20.02 0.43 -2.98
N MET A 229 -19.77 -0.30 -1.91
CA MET A 229 -19.23 -1.67 -1.97
C MET A 229 -20.14 -2.60 -2.80
N ASP A 230 -21.45 -2.55 -2.59
CA ASP A 230 -22.41 -3.39 -3.32
C ASP A 230 -22.38 -3.15 -4.84
N ARG A 231 -22.24 -1.87 -5.25
CA ARG A 231 -22.13 -1.50 -6.67
C ARG A 231 -20.81 -1.99 -7.27
N PHE A 232 -19.70 -1.79 -6.57
CA PHE A 232 -18.39 -2.29 -7.01
C PHE A 232 -18.40 -3.82 -7.19
N LEU A 233 -18.90 -4.54 -6.19
CA LEU A 233 -19.00 -5.99 -6.23
C LEU A 233 -19.87 -6.49 -7.39
N ALA A 234 -20.98 -5.79 -7.69
CA ALA A 234 -21.88 -6.15 -8.79
C ALA A 234 -21.24 -5.86 -10.16
N ALA A 235 -20.72 -4.64 -10.36
CA ALA A 235 -20.15 -4.19 -11.61
C ALA A 235 -18.95 -5.04 -12.05
N ASN A 236 -18.14 -5.49 -11.09
CA ASN A 236 -16.95 -6.30 -11.34
C ASN A 236 -17.22 -7.83 -11.23
N ARG A 237 -18.47 -8.25 -11.04
CA ARG A 237 -18.85 -9.66 -10.90
C ARG A 237 -18.01 -10.42 -9.88
N VAL A 238 -17.68 -9.76 -8.76
CA VAL A 238 -16.84 -10.33 -7.71
C VAL A 238 -17.51 -11.55 -7.12
N ARG A 239 -16.77 -12.66 -7.02
CA ARG A 239 -17.24 -13.90 -6.37
C ARG A 239 -16.70 -14.02 -4.95
N TYR A 240 -15.42 -13.71 -4.77
CA TYR A 240 -14.70 -13.92 -3.54
C TYR A 240 -13.85 -12.71 -3.17
N VAL A 241 -13.72 -12.48 -1.89
CA VAL A 241 -12.84 -11.48 -1.31
C VAL A 241 -12.00 -12.08 -0.18
N THR A 242 -10.93 -11.39 0.20
CA THR A 242 -10.22 -11.62 1.47
C THR A 242 -10.23 -10.33 2.27
N LEU A 243 -10.11 -10.47 3.59
CA LEU A 243 -10.10 -9.34 4.51
C LEU A 243 -8.90 -9.44 5.44
N LEU A 244 -8.22 -8.32 5.62
CA LEU A 244 -7.17 -8.14 6.61
C LEU A 244 -7.51 -6.96 7.49
N ARG A 245 -7.21 -7.05 8.77
CA ARG A 245 -7.31 -5.95 9.73
C ARG A 245 -5.92 -5.55 10.18
N ALA A 246 -5.60 -4.29 10.05
CA ALA A 246 -4.34 -3.74 10.52
C ALA A 246 -4.18 -3.93 12.04
N GLN A 247 -2.95 -4.15 12.46
CA GLN A 247 -2.55 -4.22 13.86
C GLN A 247 -1.64 -3.03 14.19
N GLU A 248 -1.64 -2.63 15.45
CA GLU A 248 -0.67 -1.64 15.92
C GLU A 248 0.75 -2.19 15.75
N ALA A 249 1.64 -1.36 15.22
CA ALA A 249 3.05 -1.69 15.25
C ALA A 249 3.48 -1.86 16.71
N LYS A 250 4.23 -2.93 17.01
CA LYS A 250 4.81 -3.05 18.34
C LYS A 250 5.82 -1.93 18.51
N ALA A 251 5.72 -1.23 19.63
CA ALA A 251 6.79 -0.35 20.05
C ALA A 251 8.07 -1.19 20.15
N GLY A 252 9.09 -0.81 19.37
CA GLY A 252 10.41 -1.43 19.41
C GLY A 252 11.15 -1.13 20.71
#